data_68d1b2166d800c191d4e81908c0eb2f9
#
_entry.id   68d1b2166d800c191d4e81908c0eb2f9
#
_cell.length_a   1.000
_cell.length_b   1.000
_cell.length_c   1.000
_cell.angle_alpha   90.00
_cell.angle_beta   90.00
_cell.angle_gamma   90.00
#
_symmetry.space_group_name_H-M   'P 1'
#
loop_
_entity.id
_entity.type
_entity.pdbx_description
1 polymer ?
#
loop_
_entity_poly.entity_id
_entity_poly.type
_entity_poly.pdbx_seq_one_letter_code
_entity_poly.pdbx_strand_id
1 'polypeptide(L)'
;MKRNRFRTCLCLSFFFLSLLPLKAQDNQVSGLNARQFHKYWKVESESPDYKVTFRGDTAEIVSPKGLTLWRKEKMSGKVTIEYDACVVSETEKDRLSDLNCFWMVSDPKHPDNLWKREKWRNGIFLNCYSLQLYYMGYGGNHNSTTRFRRYDGNEAG
;
A
#
# COMPACT_ATOMS: atom_id res chain seq x y z
N MET A 1 19.40 -64.91 52.20
CA MET A 1 18.84 -64.48 50.92
C MET A 1 18.29 -63.07 51.05
N LYS A 2 19.05 -62.05 50.65
CA LYS A 2 18.64 -60.60 50.71
C LYS A 2 18.09 -60.19 49.39
N ARG A 3 16.79 -59.79 49.27
CA ARG A 3 16.13 -59.25 48.07
C ARG A 3 16.42 -57.76 48.04
N ASN A 4 17.25 -57.34 47.11
CA ASN A 4 17.38 -55.91 46.69
C ASN A 4 16.18 -55.46 45.86
N ARG A 5 15.44 -54.50 46.38
CA ARG A 5 14.41 -53.79 45.61
C ARG A 5 15.02 -52.51 45.00
N PHE A 6 15.24 -52.55 43.72
CA PHE A 6 15.53 -51.32 42.96
C PHE A 6 14.23 -50.51 42.83
N ARG A 7 14.25 -49.30 43.38
CA ARG A 7 13.21 -48.28 43.13
C ARG A 7 13.71 -47.42 41.97
N THR A 8 13.10 -47.58 40.78
CA THR A 8 13.30 -46.69 39.64
C THR A 8 12.50 -45.44 39.88
N CYS A 9 13.19 -44.30 40.09
CA CYS A 9 12.57 -43.00 40.21
C CYS A 9 12.42 -42.44 38.78
N LEU A 10 11.16 -42.44 38.25
CA LEU A 10 10.85 -41.89 36.95
C LEU A 10 10.65 -40.38 37.12
N CYS A 11 11.67 -39.56 36.81
CA CYS A 11 11.52 -38.12 36.73
C CYS A 11 10.80 -37.75 35.45
N LEU A 12 9.50 -37.48 35.55
CA LEU A 12 8.74 -36.82 34.46
C LEU A 12 9.10 -35.32 34.44
N SER A 13 9.98 -34.95 33.52
CA SER A 13 10.26 -33.55 33.25
C SER A 13 9.10 -32.99 32.37
N PHE A 14 8.20 -32.28 33.01
CA PHE A 14 7.20 -31.49 32.27
C PHE A 14 7.89 -30.31 31.59
N PHE A 15 8.12 -30.43 30.30
CA PHE A 15 8.45 -29.28 29.45
C PHE A 15 7.20 -28.42 29.26
N PHE A 16 7.07 -27.40 30.08
CA PHE A 16 6.10 -26.32 29.83
C PHE A 16 6.60 -25.52 28.62
N LEU A 17 6.13 -25.89 27.44
CA LEU A 17 6.27 -25.07 26.26
C LEU A 17 5.32 -23.88 26.42
N SER A 18 5.83 -22.77 26.95
CA SER A 18 5.09 -21.51 27.02
C SER A 18 4.84 -21.03 25.58
N LEU A 19 3.64 -21.28 25.08
CA LEU A 19 3.10 -20.61 23.89
C LEU A 19 2.93 -19.12 24.24
N LEU A 20 4.01 -18.36 24.06
CA LEU A 20 3.89 -16.91 24.04
C LEU A 20 2.99 -16.55 22.86
N PRO A 21 1.88 -15.84 23.09
CA PRO A 21 1.09 -15.34 21.97
C PRO A 21 2.00 -14.43 21.14
N LEU A 22 2.29 -14.81 19.90
CA LEU A 22 2.85 -13.87 18.93
C LEU A 22 1.83 -12.74 18.81
N LYS A 23 2.08 -11.64 19.54
CA LYS A 23 1.36 -10.40 19.28
C LYS A 23 1.73 -10.00 17.86
N ALA A 24 0.78 -10.17 16.94
CA ALA A 24 0.85 -9.49 15.66
C ALA A 24 1.03 -8.02 16.00
N GLN A 25 2.17 -7.47 15.65
CA GLN A 25 2.43 -6.05 15.85
C GLN A 25 1.49 -5.33 14.87
N ASP A 26 0.40 -4.82 15.41
CA ASP A 26 -0.57 -4.01 14.68
C ASP A 26 0.13 -2.67 14.42
N ASN A 27 0.91 -2.63 13.33
CA ASN A 27 1.54 -1.42 12.86
C ASN A 27 0.43 -0.55 12.26
N GLN A 28 -0.31 0.15 13.13
CA GLN A 28 -1.22 1.20 12.70
C GLN A 28 -0.41 2.29 12.02
N VAL A 29 -0.34 2.18 10.72
CA VAL A 29 0.29 3.20 9.90
C VAL A 29 -0.70 4.34 9.77
N SER A 30 -0.37 5.47 10.39
CA SER A 30 -1.22 6.67 10.39
C SER A 30 -1.58 7.10 8.97
N GLY A 31 -2.80 7.60 8.82
CA GLY A 31 -3.38 8.03 7.58
C GLY A 31 -2.69 9.21 6.90
N LEU A 32 -3.32 9.71 5.88
CA LEU A 32 -2.90 10.88 5.11
C LEU A 32 -3.23 12.15 5.93
N ASN A 33 -2.23 12.81 6.52
CA ASN A 33 -2.39 14.05 7.28
C ASN A 33 -1.26 15.05 7.03
N ALA A 34 -1.53 16.34 7.28
CA ALA A 34 -0.63 17.44 6.98
C ALA A 34 0.77 17.30 7.62
N ARG A 35 0.84 16.86 8.89
CA ARG A 35 2.10 16.79 9.64
C ARG A 35 3.05 15.73 9.12
N GLN A 36 2.49 14.66 8.56
CA GLN A 36 3.23 13.47 8.17
C GLN A 36 3.33 13.29 6.66
N PHE A 37 2.63 14.14 5.89
CA PHE A 37 2.54 13.99 4.45
C PHE A 37 3.92 13.90 3.79
N HIS A 38 4.75 14.92 3.94
CA HIS A 38 6.06 14.93 3.30
C HIS A 38 7.03 13.84 3.80
N LYS A 39 6.83 13.37 5.02
CA LYS A 39 7.63 12.28 5.59
C LYS A 39 7.28 10.94 4.94
N TYR A 40 6.00 10.63 4.82
CA TYR A 40 5.53 9.30 4.45
C TYR A 40 4.99 9.18 3.04
N TRP A 41 4.69 10.29 2.39
CA TRP A 41 4.12 10.29 1.06
C TRP A 41 4.99 11.02 0.05
N LYS A 42 4.92 10.55 -1.18
CA LYS A 42 5.57 11.16 -2.34
C LYS A 42 4.53 11.34 -3.42
N VAL A 43 4.56 12.52 -4.05
CA VAL A 43 3.70 12.84 -5.19
C VAL A 43 4.48 12.62 -6.47
N GLU A 44 3.89 11.90 -7.40
CA GLU A 44 4.26 11.90 -8.81
C GLU A 44 3.11 12.52 -9.59
N SER A 45 3.34 13.57 -10.35
CA SER A 45 2.31 14.30 -11.09
C SER A 45 2.79 14.73 -12.47
N GLU A 46 1.93 14.57 -13.47
CA GLU A 46 2.18 15.05 -14.85
C GLU A 46 2.20 16.58 -14.94
N SER A 47 1.52 17.25 -14.02
CA SER A 47 1.45 18.71 -13.99
C SER A 47 2.14 19.25 -12.73
N PRO A 48 2.91 20.33 -12.84
CA PRO A 48 3.42 21.03 -11.68
C PRO A 48 2.32 21.77 -10.89
N ASP A 49 1.16 22.01 -11.51
CA ASP A 49 0.06 22.81 -10.95
C ASP A 49 -0.89 22.00 -10.05
N TYR A 50 -0.43 20.88 -9.51
CA TYR A 50 -1.20 20.13 -8.53
C TYR A 50 -1.17 20.82 -7.16
N LYS A 51 -2.22 20.59 -6.36
CA LYS A 51 -2.31 21.03 -4.97
C LYS A 51 -2.76 19.89 -4.09
N VAL A 52 -2.16 19.78 -2.91
CA VAL A 52 -2.61 18.90 -1.84
C VAL A 52 -2.78 19.76 -0.60
N THR A 53 -4.02 19.89 -0.15
CA THR A 53 -4.40 20.67 1.03
C THR A 53 -5.03 19.78 2.08
N PHE A 54 -4.97 20.18 3.33
CA PHE A 54 -5.49 19.39 4.44
C PHE A 54 -6.45 20.21 5.28
N ARG A 55 -7.60 19.59 5.62
CA ARG A 55 -8.58 20.14 6.56
C ARG A 55 -8.89 19.05 7.59
N GLY A 56 -8.29 19.12 8.77
CA GLY A 56 -8.35 18.04 9.75
C GLY A 56 -7.74 16.75 9.19
N ASP A 57 -8.52 15.69 9.13
CA ASP A 57 -8.12 14.37 8.61
C ASP A 57 -8.43 14.18 7.13
N THR A 58 -8.93 15.21 6.46
CA THR A 58 -9.26 15.17 5.04
C THR A 58 -8.16 15.79 4.20
N ALA A 59 -7.69 15.05 3.19
CA ALA A 59 -6.82 15.57 2.14
C ALA A 59 -7.65 15.93 0.92
N GLU A 60 -7.56 17.18 0.48
CA GLU A 60 -8.10 17.65 -0.78
C GLU A 60 -7.00 17.69 -1.82
N ILE A 61 -7.21 17.02 -2.94
CA ILE A 61 -6.22 16.89 -4.01
C ILE A 61 -6.81 17.46 -5.28
N VAL A 62 -6.15 18.47 -5.83
CA VAL A 62 -6.51 19.07 -7.12
C VAL A 62 -5.35 18.86 -8.08
N SER A 63 -5.62 18.26 -9.23
CA SER A 63 -4.61 18.07 -10.26
C SER A 63 -5.24 18.18 -11.64
N PRO A 64 -4.70 19.01 -12.56
CA PRO A 64 -5.20 19.13 -13.92
C PRO A 64 -4.87 17.92 -14.80
N LYS A 65 -3.99 17.03 -14.34
CA LYS A 65 -3.55 15.82 -15.02
C LYS A 65 -3.38 14.66 -14.04
N GLY A 66 -2.81 13.56 -14.52
CA GLY A 66 -2.52 12.39 -13.69
C GLY A 66 -1.66 12.71 -12.47
N LEU A 67 -2.05 12.15 -11.33
CA LEU A 67 -1.33 12.27 -10.07
C LEU A 67 -1.39 10.95 -9.30
N THR A 68 -0.27 10.55 -8.75
CA THR A 68 -0.17 9.40 -7.88
C THR A 68 0.46 9.78 -6.53
N LEU A 69 -0.17 9.37 -5.45
CA LEU A 69 0.39 9.45 -4.12
C LEU A 69 1.02 8.09 -3.75
N TRP A 70 2.31 8.07 -3.54
CA TRP A 70 3.03 6.89 -3.14
C TRP A 70 3.37 6.89 -1.65
N ARG A 71 3.03 5.82 -0.97
CA ARG A 71 3.55 5.57 0.38
C ARG A 71 5.03 5.19 0.28
N LYS A 72 5.91 5.92 1.00
CA LYS A 72 7.37 5.69 0.95
C LYS A 72 7.81 4.46 1.72
N GLU A 73 7.09 4.12 2.78
CA GLU A 73 7.44 3.00 3.65
C GLU A 73 7.06 1.67 3.00
N LYS A 74 7.96 0.71 3.10
CA LYS A 74 7.64 -0.68 2.74
C LYS A 74 6.81 -1.29 3.86
N MET A 75 5.72 -1.92 3.48
CA MET A 75 4.85 -2.66 4.37
C MET A 75 5.02 -4.16 4.12
N SER A 76 4.96 -4.97 5.16
CA SER A 76 5.05 -6.43 5.08
C SER A 76 4.02 -7.09 5.99
N GLY A 77 3.72 -8.36 5.70
CA GLY A 77 2.70 -9.11 6.44
C GLY A 77 1.28 -8.79 5.97
N LYS A 78 0.32 -8.93 6.86
CA LYS A 78 -1.08 -8.58 6.57
C LYS A 78 -1.23 -7.06 6.58
N VAL A 79 -1.72 -6.52 5.48
CA VAL A 79 -1.96 -5.08 5.31
C VAL A 79 -3.42 -4.87 4.96
N THR A 80 -4.08 -3.96 5.66
CA THR A 80 -5.39 -3.43 5.30
C THR A 80 -5.20 -2.00 4.81
N ILE A 81 -5.77 -1.69 3.64
CA ILE A 81 -5.82 -0.34 3.08
C ILE A 81 -7.27 0.09 3.14
N GLU A 82 -7.54 1.10 3.95
CA GLU A 82 -8.89 1.61 4.18
C GLU A 82 -8.87 3.13 4.05
N TYR A 83 -9.80 3.66 3.30
CA TYR A 83 -9.98 5.10 3.12
C TYR A 83 -11.37 5.42 2.60
N ASP A 84 -11.89 6.57 2.99
CA ASP A 84 -13.04 7.19 2.38
C ASP A 84 -12.56 8.17 1.31
N ALA A 85 -13.17 8.14 0.14
CA ALA A 85 -12.82 9.05 -0.94
C ALA A 85 -14.05 9.50 -1.72
N CYS A 86 -14.01 10.75 -2.16
CA CYS A 86 -15.04 11.35 -3.01
C CYS A 86 -14.35 12.11 -4.13
N VAL A 87 -14.77 11.87 -5.36
CA VAL A 87 -14.39 12.70 -6.50
C VAL A 87 -15.38 13.84 -6.58
N VAL A 88 -14.87 15.08 -6.52
CA VAL A 88 -15.67 16.30 -6.52
C VAL A 88 -15.57 16.97 -7.89
N SER A 89 -16.69 17.40 -8.43
CA SER A 89 -16.78 18.24 -9.62
C SER A 89 -17.22 19.62 -9.21
N GLU A 90 -16.46 20.63 -9.58
CA GLU A 90 -16.83 22.04 -9.41
C GLU A 90 -17.43 22.62 -10.68
N THR A 91 -17.15 22.01 -11.82
CA THR A 91 -17.64 22.44 -13.14
C THR A 91 -18.06 21.24 -13.99
N GLU A 92 -18.88 21.46 -15.00
CA GLU A 92 -19.29 20.43 -16.00
C GLU A 92 -18.09 19.84 -16.79
N LYS A 93 -16.94 20.51 -16.75
CA LYS A 93 -15.71 20.04 -17.43
C LYS A 93 -14.89 19.09 -16.58
N ASP A 94 -15.19 18.98 -15.30
CA ASP A 94 -14.45 18.14 -14.39
C ASP A 94 -14.79 16.68 -14.62
N ARG A 95 -13.77 15.86 -14.59
CA ARG A 95 -13.90 14.44 -14.80
C ARG A 95 -14.23 13.72 -13.48
N LEU A 96 -15.45 13.24 -13.35
CA LEU A 96 -15.89 12.44 -12.21
C LEU A 96 -15.49 10.96 -12.40
N SER A 97 -14.23 10.67 -12.41
CA SER A 97 -13.78 9.26 -12.54
C SER A 97 -12.34 9.03 -12.10
N ASP A 98 -12.00 7.75 -12.03
CA ASP A 98 -10.68 7.18 -11.80
C ASP A 98 -10.13 7.41 -10.39
N LEU A 99 -10.78 6.80 -9.41
CA LEU A 99 -10.18 6.57 -8.12
C LEU A 99 -9.44 5.23 -8.16
N ASN A 100 -8.13 5.28 -8.11
CA ASN A 100 -7.26 4.12 -8.28
C ASN A 100 -6.48 3.81 -7.01
N CYS A 101 -6.28 2.51 -6.73
CA CYS A 101 -5.42 2.04 -5.66
C CYS A 101 -4.42 1.01 -6.19
N PHE A 102 -3.14 1.17 -5.81
CA PHE A 102 -2.08 0.23 -6.13
C PHE A 102 -1.48 -0.35 -4.86
N TRP A 103 -1.14 -1.64 -4.86
CA TRP A 103 -0.42 -2.26 -3.76
C TRP A 103 0.51 -3.37 -4.23
N MET A 104 1.42 -3.81 -3.36
CA MET A 104 2.49 -4.75 -3.64
C MET A 104 3.36 -4.31 -4.82
N VAL A 105 3.67 -3.02 -4.86
CA VAL A 105 4.34 -2.39 -5.99
C VAL A 105 5.83 -2.66 -5.96
N SER A 106 6.38 -3.12 -7.08
CA SER A 106 7.81 -3.23 -7.31
C SER A 106 8.16 -2.85 -8.76
N ASP A 107 9.38 -2.37 -8.96
CA ASP A 107 9.89 -2.09 -10.29
C ASP A 107 10.81 -3.22 -10.74
N PRO A 108 10.43 -4.07 -11.73
CA PRO A 108 11.26 -5.19 -12.16
C PRO A 108 12.60 -4.75 -12.78
N LYS A 109 12.70 -3.53 -13.29
CA LYS A 109 13.95 -2.97 -13.78
C LYS A 109 14.87 -2.47 -12.66
N HIS A 110 14.30 -2.20 -11.48
CA HIS A 110 15.01 -1.73 -10.28
C HIS A 110 14.39 -2.32 -9.01
N PRO A 111 14.54 -3.63 -8.74
CA PRO A 111 13.81 -4.32 -7.67
C PRO A 111 14.03 -3.74 -6.27
N ASP A 112 15.20 -3.17 -6.05
CA ASP A 112 15.57 -2.58 -4.75
C ASP A 112 15.18 -1.11 -4.60
N ASN A 113 14.81 -0.45 -5.69
CA ASN A 113 14.57 0.99 -5.69
C ASN A 113 13.43 1.43 -6.63
N LEU A 114 12.21 1.43 -6.12
CA LEU A 114 11.03 1.93 -6.82
C LEU A 114 11.19 3.37 -7.33
N TRP A 115 11.99 4.18 -6.65
CA TRP A 115 12.17 5.61 -6.96
C TRP A 115 13.12 5.89 -8.10
N LYS A 116 13.84 4.89 -8.58
CA LYS A 116 14.85 5.08 -9.64
C LYS A 116 14.27 5.68 -10.93
N ARG A 117 13.02 5.31 -11.24
CA ARG A 117 12.31 5.78 -12.45
C ARG A 117 11.16 6.74 -12.16
N GLU A 118 11.14 7.38 -10.99
CA GLU A 118 10.05 8.29 -10.60
C GLU A 118 9.85 9.45 -11.57
N LYS A 119 10.93 10.06 -12.06
CA LYS A 119 10.90 11.16 -13.03
C LYS A 119 10.33 10.73 -14.39
N TRP A 120 10.57 9.47 -14.75
CA TRP A 120 10.00 8.91 -15.98
C TRP A 120 8.52 8.56 -15.79
N ARG A 121 8.13 8.00 -14.64
CA ARG A 121 6.70 7.74 -14.36
C ARG A 121 5.90 9.01 -14.29
N ASN A 122 6.40 9.98 -13.55
CA ASN A 122 5.91 11.36 -13.48
C ASN A 122 4.37 11.48 -13.34
N GLY A 123 3.71 10.56 -12.62
CA GLY A 123 2.27 10.53 -12.47
C GLY A 123 1.49 10.06 -13.71
N ILE A 124 2.15 9.69 -14.79
CA ILE A 124 1.53 9.15 -15.99
C ILE A 124 1.06 7.73 -15.72
N PHE A 125 -0.27 7.54 -15.75
CA PHE A 125 -0.88 6.24 -15.41
C PHE A 125 -0.35 5.10 -16.28
N LEU A 126 -0.18 5.30 -17.58
CA LEU A 126 0.30 4.27 -18.51
C LEU A 126 1.71 3.77 -18.14
N ASN A 127 2.53 4.62 -17.56
CA ASN A 127 3.88 4.23 -17.14
C ASN A 127 3.88 3.27 -15.94
N CYS A 128 2.76 3.16 -15.21
CA CYS A 128 2.59 2.17 -14.16
C CYS A 128 2.49 0.74 -14.70
N TYR A 129 2.19 0.52 -15.98
CA TYR A 129 2.17 -0.82 -16.59
C TYR A 129 3.54 -1.51 -16.56
N SER A 130 4.61 -0.74 -16.49
CA SER A 130 5.97 -1.29 -16.35
C SER A 130 6.32 -1.74 -14.92
N LEU A 131 5.42 -1.60 -13.99
CA LEU A 131 5.56 -2.05 -12.61
C LEU A 131 4.86 -3.38 -12.38
N GLN A 132 5.37 -4.17 -11.46
CA GLN A 132 4.64 -5.30 -10.91
C GLN A 132 3.78 -4.79 -9.76
N LEU A 133 2.47 -4.97 -9.84
CA LEU A 133 1.54 -4.48 -8.82
C LEU A 133 0.17 -5.12 -8.95
N TYR A 134 -0.62 -4.98 -7.92
CA TYR A 134 -2.07 -5.12 -7.99
C TYR A 134 -2.71 -3.74 -8.11
N TYR A 135 -3.77 -3.68 -8.88
CA TYR A 135 -4.49 -2.46 -9.21
C TYR A 135 -6.00 -2.65 -9.03
N MET A 136 -6.59 -1.71 -8.33
CA MET A 136 -8.04 -1.53 -8.26
C MET A 136 -8.36 -0.17 -8.85
N GLY A 137 -9.07 -0.15 -9.97
CA GLY A 137 -9.59 1.07 -10.58
C GLY A 137 -11.09 1.17 -10.37
N TYR A 138 -11.53 2.23 -9.71
CA TYR A 138 -12.93 2.52 -9.49
C TYR A 138 -13.38 3.69 -10.34
N GLY A 139 -14.49 3.51 -11.07
CA GLY A 139 -15.05 4.56 -11.90
C GLY A 139 -14.26 4.91 -13.15
N GLY A 140 -13.47 3.99 -13.70
CA GLY A 140 -12.75 4.20 -14.96
C GLY A 140 -13.69 4.41 -16.15
N ASN A 141 -13.16 4.95 -17.26
CA ASN A 141 -13.90 5.24 -18.49
C ASN A 141 -15.19 6.06 -18.22
N HIS A 142 -15.05 7.25 -17.65
CA HIS A 142 -16.18 8.11 -17.29
C HIS A 142 -17.19 7.41 -16.37
N ASN A 143 -16.67 6.81 -15.31
CA ASN A 143 -17.45 6.12 -14.26
C ASN A 143 -18.22 4.88 -14.74
N SER A 144 -17.84 4.29 -15.87
CA SER A 144 -18.52 3.14 -16.47
C SER A 144 -17.90 1.80 -16.08
N THR A 145 -16.69 1.76 -15.53
CA THR A 145 -15.97 0.51 -15.24
C THR A 145 -15.31 0.52 -13.88
N THR A 146 -15.38 -0.62 -13.20
CA THR A 146 -14.56 -0.92 -12.03
C THR A 146 -13.78 -2.19 -12.33
N ARG A 147 -12.46 -2.18 -12.08
CA ARG A 147 -11.57 -3.28 -12.49
C ARG A 147 -10.56 -3.59 -11.42
N PHE A 148 -10.34 -4.89 -11.25
CA PHE A 148 -9.20 -5.43 -10.52
C PHE A 148 -8.22 -6.04 -11.52
N ARG A 149 -6.95 -5.68 -11.44
CA ARG A 149 -5.91 -6.17 -12.34
C ARG A 149 -4.62 -6.48 -11.60
N ARG A 150 -3.82 -7.33 -12.19
CA ARG A 150 -2.42 -7.53 -11.85
C ARG A 150 -1.58 -7.10 -13.03
N TYR A 151 -0.61 -6.23 -12.78
CA TYR A 151 0.43 -5.90 -13.75
C TYR A 151 1.67 -6.73 -13.45
N ASP A 152 2.28 -7.28 -14.48
CA ASP A 152 3.47 -8.14 -14.38
C ASP A 152 4.78 -7.41 -14.71
N GLY A 153 4.69 -6.12 -15.02
CA GLY A 153 5.82 -5.28 -15.38
C GLY A 153 6.17 -5.28 -16.86
N ASN A 154 5.34 -5.90 -17.69
CA ASN A 154 5.45 -5.80 -19.14
C ASN A 154 4.78 -4.52 -19.62
N GLU A 155 5.51 -3.67 -20.33
CA GLU A 155 5.03 -2.35 -20.80
C GLU A 155 3.89 -2.44 -21.83
N ALA A 156 3.58 -3.62 -22.30
CA ALA A 156 2.53 -3.86 -23.30
C ALA A 156 1.11 -3.95 -22.71
N GLY A 157 0.92 -3.89 -21.38
CA GLY A 157 -0.37 -3.77 -20.67
C GLY A 157 -1.29 -4.97 -20.85
#